data_1814b3d014a9fd5f99e7358695f7b2c6
#
_entry.id   1814b3d014a9fd5f99e7358695f7b2c6
#
_cell.length_a   1.000
_cell.length_b   1.000
_cell.length_c   1.000
_cell.angle_alpha   90.00
_cell.angle_beta   90.00
_cell.angle_gamma   90.00
#
_symmetry.space_group_name_H-M   'P 1'
#
loop_
_entity.id
_entity.type
_entity.pdbx_description
1 polymer ?
#
loop_
_entity_poly.entity_id
_entity_poly.type
_entity_poly.pdbx_seq_one_letter_code
_entity_poly.pdbx_strand_id
1 'polypeptide(L)'
;LKYSPTGRVPALKIGETTIWDSLAICETLAERHPQARLWPEDPMARALARAYAAEMHSGFADVRDQLSMDFARRLPLPALRDATKAQIARILEAWETALAETEDGFLFGSFSIADCMYAPVVSRFTTYGVTVPPRVRAYMEKMMALPAMQDWAKASQAEVDAGLA
;
A
#
# COMPACT_ATOMS: atom_id res chain seq x y z
N LEU A 1 -9.59 -6.86 22.70
CA LEU A 1 -9.64 -8.17 22.02
C LEU A 1 -11.06 -8.57 21.57
N LYS A 2 -12.01 -7.61 21.58
CA LYS A 2 -13.40 -7.90 21.20
C LYS A 2 -13.56 -8.25 19.71
N TYR A 3 -12.73 -7.68 18.85
CA TYR A 3 -12.86 -7.79 17.39
C TYR A 3 -11.70 -8.53 16.73
N SER A 4 -10.53 -8.56 17.35
CA SER A 4 -9.34 -9.22 16.83
C SER A 4 -8.61 -9.94 17.95
N PRO A 5 -8.18 -11.21 17.75
CA PRO A 5 -7.41 -11.96 18.75
C PRO A 5 -6.08 -11.30 19.10
N THR A 6 -5.51 -10.52 18.17
CA THR A 6 -4.22 -9.82 18.35
C THR A 6 -4.39 -8.40 18.91
N GLY A 7 -5.62 -7.89 19.00
CA GLY A 7 -5.89 -6.49 19.33
C GLY A 7 -5.48 -5.50 18.23
N ARG A 8 -5.09 -5.99 17.06
CA ARG A 8 -4.69 -5.18 15.90
C ARG A 8 -5.74 -5.20 14.80
N VAL A 9 -5.70 -4.23 13.94
CA VAL A 9 -6.50 -4.11 12.71
C VAL A 9 -5.58 -4.16 11.48
N PRO A 10 -6.09 -4.61 10.32
CA PRO A 10 -7.47 -5.03 10.05
C PRO A 10 -7.80 -6.43 10.61
N ALA A 11 -9.09 -6.72 10.73
CA ALA A 11 -9.61 -8.04 11.01
C ALA A 11 -10.87 -8.28 10.15
N LEU A 12 -10.95 -9.43 9.48
CA LEU A 12 -12.07 -9.84 8.64
C LEU A 12 -12.85 -10.95 9.33
N LYS A 13 -14.13 -10.76 9.55
CA LYS A 13 -15.00 -11.80 10.09
C LYS A 13 -15.79 -12.47 8.95
N ILE A 14 -15.69 -13.80 8.86
CA ILE A 14 -16.46 -14.64 7.93
C ILE A 14 -17.17 -15.72 8.74
N GLY A 15 -18.49 -15.57 8.88
CA GLY A 15 -19.24 -16.42 9.83
C GLY A 15 -18.68 -16.27 11.24
N GLU A 16 -18.28 -17.36 11.86
CA GLU A 16 -17.68 -17.37 13.22
C GLU A 16 -16.14 -17.25 13.20
N THR A 17 -15.51 -17.31 12.01
CA THR A 17 -14.05 -17.23 11.88
C THR A 17 -13.60 -15.78 11.74
N THR A 18 -12.63 -15.38 12.55
CA THR A 18 -11.94 -14.09 12.41
C THR A 18 -10.56 -14.33 11.80
N ILE A 19 -10.28 -13.66 10.69
CA ILE A 19 -9.01 -13.69 9.97
C ILE A 19 -8.31 -12.37 10.23
N TRP A 20 -7.07 -12.44 10.59
CA TRP A 20 -6.19 -11.29 10.74
C TRP A 20 -4.89 -11.56 10.04
N ASP A 21 -4.26 -10.69 9.83
CA ASP A 21 -3.30 -9.86 9.16
C ASP A 21 -3.77 -9.47 7.76
N SER A 22 -3.35 -8.26 7.31
CA SER A 22 -3.82 -7.68 6.05
C SER A 22 -3.49 -8.55 4.84
N LEU A 23 -2.30 -9.18 4.80
CA LEU A 23 -1.91 -10.04 3.70
C LEU A 23 -2.72 -11.35 3.70
N ALA A 24 -2.93 -11.95 4.86
CA ALA A 24 -3.78 -13.14 4.99
C ALA A 24 -5.24 -12.86 4.59
N ILE A 25 -5.76 -11.69 4.95
CA ILE A 25 -7.09 -11.23 4.52
C ILE A 25 -7.14 -11.10 2.98
N CYS A 26 -6.15 -10.45 2.37
CA CYS A 26 -6.06 -10.29 0.93
C CYS A 26 -6.00 -11.64 0.20
N GLU A 27 -5.18 -12.59 0.66
CA GLU A 27 -5.11 -13.95 0.12
C GLU A 27 -6.46 -14.68 0.24
N THR A 28 -7.09 -14.62 1.41
CA THR A 28 -8.43 -15.21 1.63
C THR A 28 -9.47 -14.64 0.66
N LEU A 29 -9.43 -13.32 0.43
CA LEU A 29 -10.35 -12.68 -0.53
C LEU A 29 -10.05 -13.10 -1.97
N ALA A 30 -8.77 -13.24 -2.35
CA ALA A 30 -8.38 -13.71 -3.68
C ALA A 30 -8.87 -15.15 -3.95
N GLU A 31 -8.75 -16.04 -2.97
CA GLU A 31 -9.26 -17.42 -3.06
C GLU A 31 -10.80 -17.48 -3.15
N ARG A 32 -11.49 -16.65 -2.37
CA ARG A 32 -12.97 -16.62 -2.33
C ARG A 32 -13.60 -15.94 -3.55
N HIS A 33 -12.87 -15.04 -4.19
CA HIS A 33 -13.36 -14.23 -5.32
C HIS A 33 -12.42 -14.33 -6.52
N PRO A 34 -12.18 -15.52 -7.09
CA PRO A 34 -11.23 -15.71 -8.20
C PRO A 34 -11.57 -14.85 -9.42
N GLN A 35 -12.87 -14.57 -9.64
CA GLN A 35 -13.33 -13.69 -10.71
C GLN A 35 -12.85 -12.22 -10.56
N ALA A 36 -12.48 -11.79 -9.36
CA ALA A 36 -11.98 -10.44 -9.12
C ALA A 36 -10.51 -10.25 -9.55
N ARG A 37 -9.81 -11.36 -9.88
CA ARG A 37 -8.42 -11.35 -10.39
C ARG A 37 -7.49 -10.51 -9.54
N LEU A 38 -7.55 -10.69 -8.21
CA LEU A 38 -6.79 -9.89 -7.25
C LEU A 38 -5.27 -10.14 -7.30
N TRP A 39 -4.82 -11.14 -8.03
CA TRP A 39 -3.43 -11.42 -8.38
C TRP A 39 -3.28 -11.56 -9.90
N PRO A 40 -2.07 -11.31 -10.46
CA PRO A 40 -1.78 -11.59 -11.87
C PRO A 40 -2.12 -13.02 -12.30
N GLU A 41 -2.59 -13.19 -13.53
CA GLU A 41 -2.93 -14.52 -14.08
C GLU A 41 -1.66 -15.34 -14.40
N ASP A 42 -0.61 -14.68 -14.89
CA ASP A 42 0.68 -15.33 -15.13
C ASP A 42 1.30 -15.82 -13.82
N PRO A 43 1.72 -17.09 -13.72
CA PRO A 43 2.24 -17.66 -12.48
C PRO A 43 3.52 -16.98 -11.97
N MET A 44 4.41 -16.53 -12.87
CA MET A 44 5.66 -15.88 -12.47
C MET A 44 5.43 -14.44 -12.04
N ALA A 45 4.60 -13.69 -12.77
CA ALA A 45 4.16 -12.35 -12.36
C ALA A 45 3.43 -12.41 -11.00
N ARG A 46 2.58 -13.42 -10.79
CA ARG A 46 1.90 -13.65 -9.51
C ARG A 46 2.88 -13.96 -8.36
N ALA A 47 3.89 -14.77 -8.62
CA ALA A 47 4.93 -15.07 -7.63
C ALA A 47 5.71 -13.79 -7.24
N LEU A 48 6.09 -12.97 -8.21
CA LEU A 48 6.74 -11.68 -7.97
C LEU A 48 5.82 -10.70 -7.24
N ALA A 49 4.56 -10.59 -7.64
CA ALA A 49 3.58 -9.72 -6.96
C ALA A 49 3.42 -10.09 -5.47
N ARG A 50 3.42 -11.40 -5.15
CA ARG A 50 3.43 -11.87 -3.77
C ARG A 50 4.72 -11.54 -3.03
N ALA A 51 5.88 -11.66 -3.69
CA ALA A 51 7.16 -11.30 -3.09
C ALA A 51 7.20 -9.80 -2.74
N TYR A 52 6.75 -8.94 -3.64
CA TYR A 52 6.65 -7.49 -3.41
C TYR A 52 5.67 -7.17 -2.27
N ALA A 53 4.50 -7.80 -2.26
CA ALA A 53 3.52 -7.63 -1.20
C ALA A 53 4.08 -8.05 0.17
N ALA A 54 4.78 -9.18 0.24
CA ALA A 54 5.40 -9.70 1.46
C ALA A 54 6.58 -8.82 1.93
N GLU A 55 7.44 -8.35 1.01
CA GLU A 55 8.52 -7.41 1.32
C GLU A 55 7.96 -6.11 1.92
N MET A 56 6.91 -5.54 1.30
CA MET A 56 6.25 -4.37 1.86
C MET A 56 5.64 -4.67 3.23
N HIS A 57 4.99 -5.81 3.41
CA HIS A 57 4.32 -6.18 4.64
C HIS A 57 5.27 -6.29 5.84
N SER A 58 6.39 -6.98 5.66
CA SER A 58 7.36 -7.27 6.71
C SER A 58 8.48 -6.22 6.86
N GLY A 59 8.70 -5.42 5.82
CA GLY A 59 9.83 -4.51 5.72
C GLY A 59 9.49 -3.03 5.93
N PHE A 60 10.47 -2.20 5.58
CA PHE A 60 10.38 -0.72 5.53
C PHE A 60 9.98 -0.05 6.85
N ALA A 61 10.48 -0.59 7.97
CA ALA A 61 10.17 -0.08 9.30
C ALA A 61 10.62 1.37 9.49
N ASP A 62 11.80 1.76 8.96
CA ASP A 62 12.31 3.12 9.07
C ASP A 62 11.47 4.13 8.26
N VAL A 63 10.95 3.73 7.09
CA VAL A 63 10.00 4.55 6.32
C VAL A 63 8.72 4.76 7.11
N ARG A 64 8.18 3.71 7.74
CA ARG A 64 6.96 3.81 8.56
C ARG A 64 7.15 4.67 9.80
N ASP A 65 8.33 4.63 10.40
CA ASP A 65 8.68 5.39 11.59
C ASP A 65 8.86 6.89 11.27
N GLN A 66 9.70 7.22 10.28
CA GLN A 66 10.00 8.62 9.95
C GLN A 66 8.92 9.32 9.11
N LEU A 67 8.23 8.58 8.26
CA LEU A 67 7.13 9.07 7.43
C LEU A 67 5.82 8.48 7.94
N SER A 68 5.34 8.96 9.08
CA SER A 68 4.10 8.49 9.70
C SER A 68 2.90 8.64 8.77
N MET A 69 1.89 7.82 8.96
CA MET A 69 0.68 7.87 8.14
C MET A 69 -0.13 9.12 8.46
N ASP A 70 -0.29 9.98 7.49
CA ASP A 70 -1.16 11.15 7.53
C ASP A 70 -1.73 11.37 6.13
N PHE A 71 -2.94 10.95 5.91
CA PHE A 71 -3.54 10.97 4.58
C PHE A 71 -4.06 12.36 4.18
N ALA A 72 -4.52 13.14 5.17
CA ALA A 72 -5.17 14.43 4.92
C ALA A 72 -4.18 15.56 4.65
N ARG A 73 -3.04 15.55 5.34
CA ARG A 73 -2.12 16.71 5.35
C ARG A 73 -0.98 16.57 4.35
N ARG A 74 -0.36 17.71 4.04
CA ARG A 74 0.93 17.80 3.35
C ARG A 74 1.95 18.32 4.34
N LEU A 75 2.96 17.51 4.65
CA LEU A 75 3.94 17.76 5.68
C LEU A 75 5.32 17.94 5.05
N PRO A 76 6.20 18.75 5.65
CA PRO A 76 7.56 18.88 5.19
C PRO A 76 8.31 17.55 5.35
N LEU A 77 9.15 17.20 4.37
CA LEU A 77 10.01 16.02 4.47
C LEU A 77 11.04 16.25 5.58
N PRO A 78 11.08 15.39 6.61
CA PRO A 78 12.07 15.51 7.68
C PRO A 78 13.48 15.18 7.20
N ALA A 79 14.51 15.50 7.99
CA ALA A 79 15.86 14.99 7.76
C ALA A 79 15.86 13.45 7.88
N LEU A 80 16.06 12.78 6.76
CA LEU A 80 15.98 11.33 6.69
C LEU A 80 17.25 10.67 7.21
N ARG A 81 17.09 9.64 8.04
CA ARG A 81 18.17 8.71 8.41
C ARG A 81 18.65 7.93 7.18
N ASP A 82 19.90 7.48 7.21
CA ASP A 82 20.45 6.71 6.07
C ASP A 82 19.70 5.39 5.85
N ALA A 83 19.25 4.71 6.91
CA ALA A 83 18.40 3.54 6.81
C ALA A 83 17.08 3.85 6.08
N THR A 84 16.44 4.97 6.37
CA THR A 84 15.21 5.41 5.69
C THR A 84 15.46 5.72 4.21
N LYS A 85 16.56 6.42 3.90
CA LYS A 85 16.97 6.69 2.51
C LYS A 85 17.19 5.39 1.73
N ALA A 86 17.87 4.42 2.33
CA ALA A 86 18.10 3.11 1.71
C ALA A 86 16.78 2.37 1.45
N GLN A 87 15.84 2.40 2.39
CA GLN A 87 14.53 1.79 2.21
C GLN A 87 13.70 2.49 1.14
N ILE A 88 13.73 3.82 1.06
CA ILE A 88 13.09 4.58 -0.02
C ILE A 88 13.70 4.19 -1.36
N ALA A 89 15.04 4.14 -1.47
CA ALA A 89 15.72 3.73 -2.70
C ALA A 89 15.28 2.31 -3.13
N ARG A 90 15.17 1.37 -2.20
CA ARG A 90 14.70 0.01 -2.47
C ARG A 90 13.25 -0.02 -2.98
N ILE A 91 12.36 0.78 -2.38
CA ILE A 91 10.98 0.91 -2.85
C ILE A 91 10.92 1.46 -4.27
N LEU A 92 11.68 2.52 -4.56
CA LEU A 92 11.71 3.14 -5.89
C LEU A 92 12.26 2.17 -6.94
N GLU A 93 13.35 1.44 -6.64
CA GLU A 93 13.89 0.38 -7.49
C GLU A 93 12.83 -0.69 -7.81
N ALA A 94 12.15 -1.18 -6.76
CA ALA A 94 11.11 -2.18 -6.90
C ALA A 94 9.97 -1.68 -7.81
N TRP A 95 9.48 -0.48 -7.58
CA TRP A 95 8.41 0.11 -8.40
C TRP A 95 8.84 0.39 -9.83
N GLU A 96 10.05 0.93 -10.06
CA GLU A 96 10.55 1.16 -11.41
C GLU A 96 10.70 -0.15 -12.19
N THR A 97 11.21 -1.20 -11.54
CA THR A 97 11.36 -2.54 -12.15
C THR A 97 9.99 -3.12 -12.53
N ALA A 98 9.04 -3.12 -11.60
CA ALA A 98 7.71 -3.67 -11.86
C ALA A 98 6.96 -2.87 -12.94
N LEU A 99 7.02 -1.54 -12.90
CA LEU A 99 6.35 -0.66 -13.86
C LEU A 99 7.00 -0.66 -15.26
N ALA A 100 8.26 -1.09 -15.39
CA ALA A 100 8.91 -1.16 -16.70
C ALA A 100 8.29 -2.23 -17.61
N GLU A 101 7.72 -3.26 -17.02
CA GLU A 101 7.14 -4.43 -17.71
C GLU A 101 5.63 -4.28 -17.95
N THR A 102 5.04 -3.10 -17.67
CA THR A 102 3.58 -2.91 -17.75
C THR A 102 3.21 -1.64 -18.51
N GLU A 103 2.11 -1.70 -19.28
CA GLU A 103 1.52 -0.55 -19.99
C GLU A 103 0.38 0.09 -19.19
N ASP A 104 -0.29 -0.70 -18.33
CA ASP A 104 -1.48 -0.25 -17.59
C ASP A 104 -1.18 0.63 -16.37
N GLY A 105 0.10 0.82 -16.04
CA GLY A 105 0.55 1.75 -14.98
C GLY A 105 0.22 1.29 -13.55
N PHE A 106 -0.05 0.00 -13.33
CA PHE A 106 0.00 -0.68 -12.02
C PHE A 106 1.20 -1.63 -11.99
N LEU A 107 1.65 -2.03 -10.77
CA LEU A 107 2.92 -2.73 -10.57
C LEU A 107 3.07 -4.02 -11.39
N PHE A 108 1.99 -4.73 -11.63
CA PHE A 108 1.98 -6.00 -12.38
C PHE A 108 0.89 -6.01 -13.48
N GLY A 109 0.72 -4.90 -14.16
CA GLY A 109 -0.30 -4.71 -15.19
C GLY A 109 -1.60 -4.18 -14.60
N SER A 110 -2.57 -5.05 -14.34
CA SER A 110 -3.83 -4.66 -13.72
C SER A 110 -3.67 -4.41 -12.22
N PHE A 111 -4.57 -3.60 -11.65
CA PHE A 111 -4.63 -3.38 -10.20
C PHE A 111 -4.72 -4.70 -9.43
N SER A 112 -3.88 -4.87 -8.43
CA SER A 112 -3.73 -6.12 -7.70
C SER A 112 -3.49 -5.91 -6.19
N ILE A 113 -3.39 -7.00 -5.44
CA ILE A 113 -3.03 -6.96 -4.01
C ILE A 113 -1.66 -6.33 -3.79
N ALA A 114 -0.72 -6.44 -4.73
CA ALA A 114 0.57 -5.76 -4.62
C ALA A 114 0.38 -4.23 -4.53
N ASP A 115 -0.48 -3.65 -5.36
CA ASP A 115 -0.80 -2.22 -5.33
C ASP A 115 -1.51 -1.84 -4.02
N CYS A 116 -2.44 -2.68 -3.54
CA CYS A 116 -3.11 -2.49 -2.25
C CYS A 116 -2.10 -2.42 -1.09
N MET A 117 -1.11 -3.32 -1.08
CA MET A 117 -0.10 -3.37 -0.02
C MET A 117 0.83 -2.15 -0.05
N TYR A 118 1.10 -1.60 -1.23
CA TYR A 118 1.89 -0.36 -1.38
C TYR A 118 1.08 0.93 -1.24
N ALA A 119 -0.26 0.90 -1.25
CA ALA A 119 -1.10 2.09 -1.09
C ALA A 119 -0.73 2.97 0.12
N PRO A 120 -0.42 2.43 1.32
CA PRO A 120 0.05 3.22 2.45
C PRO A 120 1.40 3.90 2.21
N VAL A 121 2.29 3.33 1.39
CA VAL A 121 3.57 3.94 1.02
C VAL A 121 3.35 5.08 0.03
N VAL A 122 2.48 4.87 -0.97
CA VAL A 122 2.05 5.92 -1.91
C VAL A 122 1.51 7.14 -1.16
N SER A 123 0.64 6.91 -0.18
CA SER A 123 0.11 7.97 0.68
C SER A 123 1.22 8.71 1.44
N ARG A 124 2.14 7.99 2.11
CA ARG A 124 3.27 8.59 2.84
C ARG A 124 4.16 9.43 1.91
N PHE A 125 4.52 8.89 0.75
CA PHE A 125 5.36 9.61 -0.21
C PHE A 125 4.66 10.86 -0.74
N THR A 126 3.34 10.82 -0.91
CA THR A 126 2.53 11.96 -1.29
C THR A 126 2.47 13.01 -0.17
N THR A 127 2.24 12.58 1.07
CA THR A 127 2.17 13.45 2.26
C THR A 127 3.44 14.25 2.45
N TYR A 128 4.59 13.60 2.34
CA TYR A 128 5.90 14.22 2.62
C TYR A 128 6.60 14.76 1.36
N GLY A 129 6.00 14.67 0.20
CA GLY A 129 6.59 15.17 -1.05
C GLY A 129 7.91 14.49 -1.40
N VAL A 130 8.01 13.17 -1.21
CA VAL A 130 9.21 12.40 -1.56
C VAL A 130 9.48 12.53 -3.05
N THR A 131 10.72 12.90 -3.41
CA THR A 131 11.13 13.00 -4.80
C THR A 131 11.19 11.63 -5.43
N VAL A 132 10.48 11.44 -6.54
CA VAL A 132 10.36 10.16 -7.24
C VAL A 132 10.55 10.34 -8.75
N PRO A 133 11.00 9.29 -9.48
CA PRO A 133 11.09 9.30 -10.93
C PRO A 133 9.73 9.51 -11.61
N PRO A 134 9.70 10.00 -12.87
CA PRO A 134 8.44 10.32 -13.57
C PRO A 134 7.47 9.14 -13.67
N ARG A 135 7.94 7.92 -13.96
CA ARG A 135 7.10 6.72 -14.06
C ARG A 135 6.46 6.37 -12.71
N VAL A 136 7.24 6.44 -11.64
CA VAL A 136 6.75 6.22 -10.26
C VAL A 136 5.73 7.29 -9.88
N ARG A 137 5.95 8.54 -10.27
CA ARG A 137 5.01 9.64 -10.04
C ARG A 137 3.66 9.35 -10.71
N ALA A 138 3.67 8.94 -11.97
CA ALA A 138 2.44 8.58 -12.68
C ALA A 138 1.69 7.42 -12.01
N TYR A 139 2.41 6.40 -11.54
CA TYR A 139 1.84 5.34 -10.73
C TYR A 139 1.18 5.86 -9.44
N MET A 140 1.90 6.69 -8.68
CA MET A 140 1.37 7.27 -7.43
C MET A 140 0.12 8.11 -7.69
N GLU A 141 0.11 8.93 -8.74
CA GLU A 141 -1.05 9.73 -9.15
C GLU A 141 -2.24 8.83 -9.50
N LYS A 142 -1.99 7.77 -10.27
CA LYS A 142 -3.01 6.77 -10.61
C LYS A 142 -3.58 6.08 -9.36
N MET A 143 -2.73 5.65 -8.44
CA MET A 143 -3.15 5.07 -7.17
C MET A 143 -4.02 6.04 -6.36
N MET A 144 -3.58 7.28 -6.20
CA MET A 144 -4.32 8.30 -5.46
C MET A 144 -5.65 8.67 -6.10
N ALA A 145 -5.81 8.47 -7.42
CA ALA A 145 -7.05 8.70 -8.15
C ALA A 145 -8.09 7.56 -8.00
N LEU A 146 -7.73 6.42 -7.44
CA LEU A 146 -8.67 5.32 -7.22
C LEU A 146 -9.83 5.75 -6.31
N PRO A 147 -11.09 5.33 -6.60
CA PRO A 147 -12.24 5.69 -5.78
C PRO A 147 -12.05 5.39 -4.28
N ALA A 148 -11.51 4.22 -3.94
CA ALA A 148 -11.24 3.83 -2.56
C ALA A 148 -10.22 4.75 -1.86
N MET A 149 -9.18 5.22 -2.59
CA MET A 149 -8.20 6.17 -2.06
C MET A 149 -8.81 7.55 -1.88
N GLN A 150 -9.69 7.98 -2.79
CA GLN A 150 -10.43 9.23 -2.66
C GLN A 150 -11.43 9.22 -1.49
N ASP A 151 -12.10 8.11 -1.26
CA ASP A 151 -12.99 7.95 -0.11
C ASP A 151 -12.22 7.96 1.20
N TRP A 152 -11.04 7.32 1.23
CA TRP A 152 -10.14 7.37 2.38
C TRP A 152 -9.63 8.80 2.65
N ALA A 153 -9.25 9.53 1.60
CA ALA A 153 -8.83 10.93 1.73
C ALA A 153 -9.93 11.80 2.35
N LYS A 154 -11.18 11.65 1.88
CA LYS A 154 -12.34 12.39 2.42
C LYS A 154 -12.59 12.04 3.89
N ALA A 155 -12.55 10.75 4.25
CA ALA A 155 -12.75 10.31 5.62
C ALA A 155 -11.65 10.86 6.55
N SER A 156 -10.39 10.80 6.12
CA SER A 156 -9.26 11.34 6.86
C SER A 156 -9.36 12.86 7.06
N GLN A 157 -9.79 13.60 6.03
CA GLN A 157 -10.00 15.04 6.15
C GLN A 157 -11.12 15.36 7.15
N ALA A 158 -12.22 14.60 7.12
CA ALA A 158 -13.31 14.78 8.06
C ALA A 158 -12.90 14.55 9.53
N GLU A 159 -11.98 13.58 9.78
CA GLU A 159 -11.41 13.35 11.11
C GLU A 159 -10.57 14.54 11.58
N VAL A 160 -9.73 15.10 10.69
CA VAL A 160 -8.95 16.31 10.99
C VAL A 160 -9.86 17.50 11.29
N ASP A 161 -10.87 17.72 10.46
CA ASP A 161 -11.84 18.83 10.65
C ASP A 161 -12.63 18.70 11.95
N ALA A 162 -12.85 17.47 12.41
CA ALA A 162 -13.50 17.17 13.68
C ALA A 162 -12.56 17.22 14.91
N GLY A 163 -11.26 17.46 14.69
CA GLY A 163 -10.25 17.47 15.76
C GLY A 163 -9.95 16.09 16.37
N LEU A 164 -10.17 15.02 15.59
CA LEU A 164 -9.95 13.63 16.01
C LEU A 164 -8.58 13.08 15.61
N ALA A 165 -7.81 13.83 14.79
CA ALA A 165 -6.50 13.44 14.27
C ALA A 165 -5.53 14.63 14.24
#